data_0bb23f740509ebacf89e7948b8a18b94
#
_entry.id   0bb23f740509ebacf89e7948b8a18b94
#
_cell.length_a   1.000
_cell.length_b   1.000
_cell.length_c   1.000
_cell.angle_alpha   90.00
_cell.angle_beta   90.00
_cell.angle_gamma   90.00
#
_symmetry.space_group_name_H-M   'P 1'
#
loop_
_entity.id
_entity.type
_entity.pdbx_description
1 polymer ?
#
loop_
_entity_poly.entity_id
_entity_poly.type
_entity_poly.pdbx_seq_one_letter_code
_entity_poly.pdbx_strand_id
1 'polypeptide(L)'
;YRDHRALLFFSTRRSSDLFAECAAPPCVIWLQGDLGAGKTLFARAFIHALGYDGYVKSPSYGLLETYRAGGIQVLHLDLYRIEDPEELEFLAIRDLFDDATVLLVEWPDRGGSLLPAADLVLQFFEQDETRRIRCEAVSSTGAALAARTA
;
A
#
# COMPACT_ATOMS: atom_id res chain seq x y z
N TYR A 1 2.89 23.45 -12.21
CA TYR A 1 2.91 22.09 -11.68
C TYR A 1 4.26 21.85 -11.01
N ARG A 2 4.34 21.96 -9.69
CA ARG A 2 5.53 21.58 -8.96
C ARG A 2 5.56 20.06 -8.93
N ASP A 3 6.62 19.50 -9.50
CA ASP A 3 6.92 18.07 -9.46
C ASP A 3 7.20 17.69 -8.00
N HIS A 4 6.18 17.17 -7.29
CA HIS A 4 6.25 16.77 -5.89
C HIS A 4 6.84 15.36 -5.73
N ARG A 5 7.75 14.96 -6.61
CA ARG A 5 8.48 13.70 -6.50
C ARG A 5 9.52 13.78 -5.39
N ALA A 6 9.07 13.75 -4.16
CA ALA A 6 9.97 13.50 -3.06
C ALA A 6 10.42 12.04 -3.16
N LEU A 7 11.65 11.83 -3.60
CA LEU A 7 12.27 10.51 -3.59
C LEU A 7 12.83 10.29 -2.18
N LEU A 8 12.10 9.55 -1.38
CA LEU A 8 12.54 9.17 -0.05
C LEU A 8 12.99 7.70 -0.10
N PHE A 9 14.13 7.42 0.52
CA PHE A 9 14.69 6.08 0.61
C PHE A 9 14.61 5.60 2.06
N PHE A 10 14.03 4.44 2.27
CA PHE A 10 13.84 3.87 3.61
C PHE A 10 14.43 2.47 3.69
N SER A 11 14.92 2.10 4.87
CA SER A 11 15.10 0.68 5.19
C SER A 11 13.75 0.07 5.55
N THR A 12 13.51 -1.18 5.15
CA THR A 12 12.18 -1.79 5.23
C THR A 12 11.60 -1.93 6.64
N ARG A 13 12.43 -2.04 7.68
CA ARG A 13 11.95 -2.25 9.06
C ARG A 13 11.34 -1.02 9.73
N ARG A 14 11.84 0.16 9.42
CA ARG A 14 11.34 1.42 10.00
C ARG A 14 10.23 2.08 9.20
N SER A 15 10.17 1.77 7.92
CA SER A 15 9.25 2.43 7.02
C SER A 15 7.79 2.10 7.31
N SER A 16 7.46 0.85 7.62
CA SER A 16 6.09 0.45 7.92
C SER A 16 5.53 1.18 9.15
N ASP A 17 6.33 1.31 10.20
CA ASP A 17 5.94 2.04 11.42
C ASP A 17 5.72 3.53 11.13
N LEU A 18 6.65 4.16 10.41
CA LEU A 18 6.54 5.57 10.01
C LEU A 18 5.30 5.84 9.16
N PHE A 19 5.04 5.01 8.16
CA PHE A 19 3.87 5.17 7.32
C PHE A 19 2.57 4.94 8.10
N ALA A 20 2.55 3.99 9.03
CA ALA A 20 1.39 3.74 9.88
C ALA A 20 1.11 4.92 10.82
N GLU A 21 2.14 5.50 11.44
CA GLU A 21 2.00 6.69 12.29
C GLU A 21 1.49 7.91 11.53
N CYS A 22 1.85 8.03 10.26
CA CYS A 22 1.49 9.16 9.40
C CYS A 22 0.23 8.90 8.58
N ALA A 23 -0.34 7.71 8.64
CA ALA A 23 -1.50 7.35 7.83
C ALA A 23 -2.68 8.29 8.11
N ALA A 24 -3.19 8.87 7.05
CA ALA A 24 -4.35 9.77 7.08
C ALA A 24 -5.35 9.31 6.02
N PRO A 25 -6.31 8.45 6.39
CA PRO A 25 -7.32 8.01 5.43
C PRO A 25 -8.24 9.17 4.98
N PRO A 26 -8.85 9.10 3.79
CA PRO A 26 -8.68 8.03 2.80
C PRO A 26 -7.33 8.12 2.07
N CYS A 27 -6.71 6.98 1.81
CA CYS A 27 -5.41 6.94 1.14
C CYS A 27 -5.23 5.65 0.35
N VAL A 28 -4.66 5.74 -0.84
CA VAL A 28 -4.33 4.61 -1.70
C VAL A 28 -2.82 4.52 -1.87
N ILE A 29 -2.25 3.37 -1.48
CA ILE A 29 -0.81 3.12 -1.55
C ILE A 29 -0.58 1.91 -2.46
N TRP A 30 0.16 2.12 -3.53
CA TRP A 30 0.59 1.04 -4.42
C TRP A 30 1.96 0.53 -4.00
N LEU A 31 2.08 -0.79 -3.90
CA LEU A 31 3.32 -1.49 -3.56
C LEU A 31 3.83 -2.20 -4.81
N GLN A 32 4.91 -1.69 -5.37
CA GLN A 32 5.55 -2.22 -6.57
C GLN A 32 6.89 -2.85 -6.25
N GLY A 33 7.28 -3.84 -7.00
CA GLY A 33 8.57 -4.52 -6.87
C GLY A 33 8.47 -5.98 -7.28
N ASP A 34 9.62 -6.60 -7.47
CA ASP A 34 9.71 -8.00 -7.87
C ASP A 34 9.15 -8.94 -6.80
N LEU A 35 8.85 -10.16 -7.22
CA LEU A 35 8.45 -11.22 -6.30
C LEU A 35 9.52 -11.41 -5.21
N GLY A 36 9.10 -11.43 -3.96
CA GLY A 36 10.03 -11.54 -2.82
C GLY A 36 10.71 -10.23 -2.39
N ALA A 37 10.37 -9.09 -2.99
CA ALA A 37 10.98 -7.80 -2.65
C ALA A 37 10.58 -7.26 -1.26
N GLY A 38 9.55 -7.82 -0.63
CA GLY A 38 9.12 -7.44 0.71
C GLY A 38 7.80 -6.68 0.79
N LYS A 39 7.02 -6.65 -0.27
CA LYS A 39 5.73 -5.93 -0.33
C LYS A 39 4.73 -6.45 0.71
N THR A 40 4.50 -7.77 0.75
CA THR A 40 3.59 -8.39 1.72
C THR A 40 4.09 -8.23 3.14
N LEU A 41 5.40 -8.33 3.35
CA LEU A 41 6.01 -8.12 4.67
C LEU A 41 5.78 -6.68 5.16
N PHE A 42 5.92 -5.70 4.28
CA PHE A 42 5.61 -4.30 4.59
C PHE A 42 4.13 -4.12 4.96
N ALA A 43 3.22 -4.65 4.15
CA ALA A 43 1.79 -4.56 4.40
C ALA A 43 1.41 -5.16 5.77
N ARG A 44 1.96 -6.33 6.09
CA ARG A 44 1.75 -7.00 7.38
C ARG A 44 2.25 -6.14 8.54
N ALA A 45 3.46 -5.61 8.45
CA ALA A 45 4.04 -4.76 9.47
C ALA A 45 3.27 -3.44 9.63
N PHE A 46 2.82 -2.85 8.54
CA PHE A 46 1.97 -1.66 8.53
C PHE A 46 0.65 -1.89 9.28
N ILE A 47 -0.03 -2.99 9.00
CA ILE A 47 -1.30 -3.36 9.65
C ILE A 47 -1.10 -3.57 11.15
N HIS A 48 -0.04 -4.28 11.55
CA HIS A 48 0.30 -4.45 12.96
C HIS A 48 0.65 -3.12 13.65
N ALA A 49 1.37 -2.24 12.97
CA ALA A 49 1.75 -0.93 13.50
C ALA A 49 0.54 -0.02 13.74
N LEU A 50 -0.55 -0.19 13.00
CA LEU A 50 -1.82 0.49 13.24
C LEU A 50 -2.54 -0.01 14.51
N GLY A 51 -2.11 -1.13 15.09
CA GLY A 51 -2.68 -1.69 16.30
C GLY A 51 -3.51 -2.96 16.10
N TYR A 52 -3.50 -3.54 14.91
CA TYR A 52 -4.16 -4.83 14.68
C TYR A 52 -3.33 -5.96 15.29
N ASP A 53 -3.91 -6.69 16.25
CA ASP A 53 -3.20 -7.76 17.00
C ASP A 53 -3.38 -9.15 16.39
N GLY A 54 -4.30 -9.30 15.44
CA GLY A 54 -4.62 -10.59 14.83
C GLY A 54 -3.59 -11.06 13.81
N TYR A 55 -3.84 -12.24 13.28
CA TYR A 55 -3.05 -12.81 12.19
C TYR A 55 -3.32 -12.07 10.87
N VAL A 56 -2.26 -11.59 10.24
CA VAL A 56 -2.35 -10.95 8.92
C VAL A 56 -2.01 -11.97 7.84
N LYS A 57 -3.00 -12.33 7.04
CA LYS A 57 -2.85 -13.28 5.93
C LYS A 57 -2.25 -12.60 4.72
N SER A 58 -1.52 -13.37 3.90
CA SER A 58 -1.25 -12.94 2.53
C SER A 58 -2.55 -13.05 1.71
N PRO A 59 -2.97 -12.01 0.97
CA PRO A 59 -4.18 -12.06 0.14
C PRO A 59 -3.98 -12.77 -1.19
N SER A 60 -2.88 -13.51 -1.37
CA SER A 60 -2.47 -14.14 -2.63
C SER A 60 -3.54 -15.04 -3.24
N TYR A 61 -4.35 -15.71 -2.41
CA TYR A 61 -5.39 -16.63 -2.88
C TYR A 61 -6.79 -16.00 -2.94
N GLY A 62 -7.09 -15.10 -2.00
CA GLY A 62 -8.40 -14.45 -1.90
C GLY A 62 -8.47 -13.06 -2.54
N LEU A 63 -7.38 -12.55 -3.06
CA LEU A 63 -7.17 -11.23 -3.65
C LEU A 63 -7.32 -10.07 -2.66
N LEU A 64 -8.26 -10.12 -1.73
CA LEU A 64 -8.56 -9.04 -0.77
C LEU A 64 -8.67 -9.59 0.65
N GLU A 65 -7.99 -8.92 1.57
CA GLU A 65 -8.18 -9.07 3.02
C GLU A 65 -8.51 -7.71 3.64
N THR A 66 -9.37 -7.72 4.64
CA THR A 66 -9.83 -6.50 5.32
C THR A 66 -9.46 -6.53 6.79
N TYR A 67 -8.92 -5.43 7.30
CA TYR A 67 -8.53 -5.28 8.70
C TYR A 67 -9.10 -3.98 9.27
N ARG A 68 -9.38 -3.96 10.57
CA ARG A 68 -9.77 -2.75 11.29
C ARG A 68 -8.91 -2.57 12.52
N ALA A 69 -8.32 -1.39 12.67
CA ALA A 69 -7.50 -1.04 13.82
C ALA A 69 -7.51 0.48 14.01
N GLY A 70 -7.73 0.94 15.25
CA GLY A 70 -7.64 2.35 15.59
C GLY A 70 -8.58 3.27 14.80
N GLY A 71 -9.76 2.79 14.42
CA GLY A 71 -10.71 3.55 13.60
C GLY A 71 -10.38 3.57 12.11
N ILE A 72 -9.31 2.90 11.69
CA ILE A 72 -8.89 2.81 10.28
C ILE A 72 -9.29 1.44 9.74
N GLN A 73 -9.85 1.43 8.54
CA GLN A 73 -10.03 0.21 7.75
C GLN A 73 -8.87 0.07 6.76
N VAL A 74 -8.20 -1.08 6.78
CA VAL A 74 -7.19 -1.41 5.78
C VAL A 74 -7.75 -2.45 4.83
N LEU A 75 -7.76 -2.12 3.54
CA LEU A 75 -8.02 -3.07 2.47
C LEU A 75 -6.68 -3.46 1.86
N HIS A 76 -6.33 -4.74 1.92
CA HIS A 76 -5.07 -5.25 1.38
C HIS A 76 -5.38 -6.14 0.16
N LEU A 77 -4.96 -5.68 -1.01
CA LEU A 77 -5.10 -6.36 -2.29
C LEU A 77 -3.76 -6.92 -2.74
N ASP A 78 -3.79 -8.13 -3.31
CA ASP A 78 -2.66 -8.69 -4.06
C ASP A 78 -3.17 -9.18 -5.41
N LEU A 79 -2.75 -8.50 -6.47
CA LEU A 79 -3.22 -8.75 -7.83
C LEU A 79 -2.27 -9.65 -8.65
N TYR A 80 -1.30 -10.28 -7.99
CA TYR A 80 -0.31 -11.11 -8.68
C TYR A 80 -0.93 -12.19 -9.58
N ARG A 81 -2.03 -12.81 -9.14
CA ARG A 81 -2.71 -13.90 -9.84
C ARG A 81 -3.88 -13.49 -10.71
N ILE A 82 -4.21 -12.20 -10.75
CA ILE A 82 -5.27 -11.71 -11.61
C ILE A 82 -4.85 -11.85 -13.07
N GLU A 83 -5.71 -12.45 -13.88
CA GLU A 83 -5.52 -12.58 -15.32
C GLU A 83 -6.28 -11.50 -16.07
N ASP A 84 -7.48 -11.15 -15.59
CA ASP A 84 -8.35 -10.14 -16.17
C ASP A 84 -8.66 -9.06 -15.13
N PRO A 85 -8.37 -7.76 -15.42
CA PRO A 85 -8.72 -6.67 -14.51
C PRO A 85 -10.20 -6.62 -14.10
N GLU A 86 -11.11 -7.13 -14.92
CA GLU A 86 -12.55 -7.18 -14.61
C GLU A 86 -12.85 -8.04 -13.37
N GLU A 87 -11.96 -8.95 -12.97
CA GLU A 87 -12.09 -9.70 -11.73
C GLU A 87 -12.16 -8.79 -10.50
N LEU A 88 -11.61 -7.58 -10.56
CA LEU A 88 -11.68 -6.59 -9.49
C LEU A 88 -13.11 -6.10 -9.23
N GLU A 89 -13.98 -6.11 -10.20
CA GLU A 89 -15.37 -5.68 -10.03
C GLU A 89 -16.12 -6.58 -9.05
N PHE A 90 -15.76 -7.87 -9.00
CA PHE A 90 -16.36 -8.83 -8.06
C PHE A 90 -15.97 -8.56 -6.60
N LEU A 91 -14.89 -7.84 -6.36
CA LEU A 91 -14.43 -7.52 -5.00
C LEU A 91 -15.14 -6.31 -4.40
N ALA A 92 -15.92 -5.58 -5.18
CA ALA A 92 -16.67 -4.40 -4.76
C ALA A 92 -15.82 -3.37 -3.99
N ILE A 93 -14.58 -3.15 -4.43
CA ILE A 93 -13.61 -2.30 -3.73
C ILE A 93 -14.15 -0.88 -3.56
N ARG A 94 -14.82 -0.36 -4.58
CA ARG A 94 -15.39 1.00 -4.55
C ARG A 94 -16.45 1.15 -3.45
N ASP A 95 -17.22 0.09 -3.21
CA ASP A 95 -18.25 0.07 -2.17
C ASP A 95 -17.65 -0.06 -0.76
N LEU A 96 -16.50 -0.72 -0.65
CA LEU A 96 -15.78 -0.90 0.61
C LEU A 96 -14.93 0.30 0.99
N PHE A 97 -14.45 1.06 0.00
CA PHE A 97 -13.55 2.19 0.21
C PHE A 97 -14.34 3.40 0.72
N ASP A 98 -14.08 3.81 1.96
CA ASP A 98 -14.70 4.94 2.62
C ASP A 98 -13.67 5.95 3.15
N ASP A 99 -14.12 6.97 3.88
CA ASP A 99 -13.24 8.03 4.42
C ASP A 99 -12.25 7.52 5.48
N ALA A 100 -12.48 6.34 6.04
CA ALA A 100 -11.61 5.72 7.04
C ALA A 100 -10.67 4.65 6.44
N THR A 101 -10.60 4.54 5.13
CA THR A 101 -9.90 3.45 4.45
C THR A 101 -8.49 3.83 4.00
N VAL A 102 -7.54 2.95 4.30
CA VAL A 102 -6.24 2.87 3.62
C VAL A 102 -6.25 1.64 2.73
N LEU A 103 -6.06 1.82 1.44
CA LEU A 103 -5.98 0.74 0.47
C LEU A 103 -4.52 0.47 0.13
N LEU A 104 -4.04 -0.75 0.40
CA LEU A 104 -2.72 -1.25 0.02
C LEU A 104 -2.89 -2.19 -1.16
N VAL A 105 -2.20 -1.93 -2.26
CA VAL A 105 -2.29 -2.75 -3.48
C VAL A 105 -0.91 -3.27 -3.87
N GLU A 106 -0.75 -4.59 -3.85
CA GLU A 106 0.43 -5.27 -4.45
C GLU A 106 0.12 -5.61 -5.90
N TRP A 107 1.13 -5.48 -6.77
CA TRP A 107 1.00 -5.69 -8.22
C TRP A 107 -0.09 -4.82 -8.87
N PRO A 108 -0.06 -3.50 -8.66
CA PRO A 108 -1.11 -2.61 -9.14
C PRO A 108 -1.25 -2.59 -10.66
N ASP A 109 -0.18 -2.89 -11.40
CA ASP A 109 -0.17 -2.92 -12.86
C ASP A 109 -1.20 -3.90 -13.43
N ARG A 110 -1.54 -4.94 -12.68
CA ARG A 110 -2.50 -5.96 -13.11
C ARG A 110 -3.95 -5.54 -12.94
N GLY A 111 -4.21 -4.47 -12.21
CA GLY A 111 -5.56 -3.95 -11.97
C GLY A 111 -6.05 -2.98 -13.04
N GLY A 112 -5.16 -2.48 -13.88
CA GLY A 112 -5.50 -1.54 -14.94
C GLY A 112 -6.23 -0.30 -14.42
N SER A 113 -7.17 0.20 -15.20
CA SER A 113 -7.97 1.39 -14.89
C SER A 113 -9.06 1.17 -13.84
N LEU A 114 -9.28 -0.08 -13.42
CA LEU A 114 -10.30 -0.41 -12.40
C LEU A 114 -9.81 -0.15 -10.97
N LEU A 115 -8.52 0.03 -10.77
CA LEU A 115 -7.97 0.43 -9.47
C LEU A 115 -8.20 1.92 -9.22
N PRO A 116 -8.49 2.31 -7.97
CA PRO A 116 -8.37 3.69 -7.56
C PRO A 116 -6.96 4.22 -7.81
N ALA A 117 -6.84 5.48 -8.21
CA ALA A 117 -5.54 6.10 -8.43
C ALA A 117 -4.72 6.13 -7.13
N ALA A 118 -3.44 5.91 -7.23
CA ALA A 118 -2.55 5.95 -6.07
C ALA A 118 -2.36 7.37 -5.55
N ASP A 119 -2.24 7.50 -4.24
CA ASP A 119 -1.73 8.71 -3.57
C ASP A 119 -0.21 8.59 -3.38
N LEU A 120 0.25 7.40 -3.02
CA LEU A 120 1.66 7.04 -2.91
C LEU A 120 1.97 5.80 -3.73
N VAL A 121 3.15 5.78 -4.33
CA VAL A 121 3.75 4.58 -4.92
C VAL A 121 5.02 4.26 -4.15
N LEU A 122 5.04 3.08 -3.52
CA LEU A 122 6.21 2.55 -2.85
C LEU A 122 6.84 1.49 -3.75
N GLN A 123 8.05 1.74 -4.21
CA GLN A 123 8.80 0.82 -5.03
C GLN A 123 9.85 0.10 -4.17
N PHE A 124 9.72 -1.22 -4.07
CA PHE A 124 10.62 -2.09 -3.33
C PHE A 124 11.70 -2.62 -4.24
N PHE A 125 12.94 -2.49 -3.83
CA PHE A 125 14.09 -2.96 -4.59
C PHE A 125 15.24 -3.34 -3.67
N GLU A 126 16.22 -4.05 -4.22
CA GLU A 126 17.43 -4.40 -3.53
C GLU A 126 18.60 -3.62 -4.10
N GLN A 127 19.40 -3.04 -3.21
CA GLN A 127 20.61 -2.31 -3.56
C GLN A 127 21.72 -2.69 -2.56
N ASP A 128 22.86 -3.18 -3.06
CA ASP A 128 24.00 -3.60 -2.23
C ASP A 128 23.60 -4.55 -1.11
N GLU A 129 22.81 -5.59 -1.42
CA GLU A 129 22.26 -6.58 -0.49
C GLU A 129 21.33 -6.01 0.58
N THR A 130 20.94 -4.75 0.44
CA THR A 130 20.00 -4.07 1.34
C THR A 130 18.67 -3.84 0.65
N ARG A 131 17.58 -4.19 1.32
CA ARG A 131 16.22 -3.91 0.84
C ARG A 131 15.90 -2.44 1.08
N ARG A 132 15.47 -1.76 0.03
CA ARG A 132 15.14 -0.34 0.05
C ARG A 132 13.76 -0.09 -0.53
N ILE A 133 13.16 1.02 -0.10
CA ILE A 133 11.88 1.50 -0.59
C ILE A 133 12.08 2.91 -1.14
N ARG A 134 11.65 3.11 -2.38
CA ARG A 134 11.55 4.43 -2.99
C ARG A 134 10.09 4.87 -2.89
N CYS A 135 9.85 6.02 -2.28
CA CYS A 135 8.52 6.60 -2.13
C CYS A 135 8.32 7.72 -3.13
N GLU A 136 7.23 7.65 -3.89
CA GLU A 136 6.80 8.69 -4.82
C GLU A 136 5.39 9.14 -4.48
N ALA A 137 5.21 10.42 -4.17
CA ALA A 137 3.90 11.01 -3.98
C ALA A 137 3.31 11.40 -5.33
N VAL A 138 2.09 10.95 -5.62
CA VAL A 138 1.41 11.18 -6.91
C VAL A 138 0.10 11.96 -6.76
N SER A 139 -0.20 12.41 -5.54
CA SER A 139 -1.34 13.28 -5.24
C SER A 139 -0.99 14.25 -4.11
N SER A 140 -1.85 15.22 -3.84
CA SER A 140 -1.70 16.12 -2.68
C SER A 140 -1.78 15.38 -1.36
N THR A 141 -2.66 14.39 -1.24
CA THR A 141 -2.75 13.49 -0.08
C THR A 141 -1.46 12.73 0.13
N GLY A 142 -0.91 12.15 -0.94
CA GLY A 142 0.36 11.45 -0.91
C GLY A 142 1.53 12.36 -0.56
N ALA A 143 1.56 13.58 -1.08
CA ALA A 143 2.58 14.57 -0.74
C ALA A 143 2.55 14.94 0.75
N ALA A 144 1.37 15.12 1.34
CA ALA A 144 1.21 15.40 2.75
C ALA A 144 1.69 14.22 3.62
N LEU A 145 1.37 12.99 3.22
CA LEU A 145 1.82 11.78 3.90
C LEU A 145 3.34 11.64 3.84
N ALA A 146 3.93 11.78 2.65
CA ALA A 146 5.37 11.69 2.44
C ALA A 146 6.14 12.75 3.27
N ALA A 147 5.61 13.96 3.36
CA ALA A 147 6.22 15.03 4.16
C ALA A 147 6.27 14.69 5.65
N ARG A 148 5.27 13.95 6.17
CA ARG A 148 5.24 13.52 7.57
C ARG A 148 6.19 12.37 7.87
N THR A 149 6.59 11.59 6.86
CA THR A 149 7.54 10.48 7.00
C THR A 149 9.00 10.90 6.81
N ALA A 150 9.21 12.08 6.29
CA ALA A 150 10.56 12.61 6.02
C ALA A 150 11.33 12.94 7.29
#